data_634ea1f52c7a3215f667200c189451a2
#
_entry.id   634ea1f52c7a3215f667200c189451a2
#
_cell.length_a   1.000
_cell.length_b   1.000
_cell.length_c   1.000
_cell.angle_alpha   90.00
_cell.angle_beta   90.00
_cell.angle_gamma   90.00
#
_symmetry.space_group_name_H-M   'P 1'
#
loop_
_entity.id
_entity.type
_entity.pdbx_description
1 polymer ?
#
loop_
_entity_poly.entity_id
_entity_poly.type
_entity_poly.pdbx_seq_one_letter_code
_entity_poly.pdbx_strand_id
1 'polypeptide(L)'
;MADVKYDGSSFAKAIVVNAPTDHAGVDGQHDYIAKHFGKWRSIGVKSVEHDKRLFDIMRFTTMDGKKHILYFDITDYYGKL
;
A
#
# COMPACT_ATOMS: atom_id res chain seq x y z
N MET A 1 -17.82 -15.56 -12.46
CA MET A 1 -17.57 -14.15 -12.14
C MET A 1 -16.11 -14.00 -11.72
N ALA A 2 -15.43 -13.08 -12.31
CA ALA A 2 -14.04 -12.86 -11.97
C ALA A 2 -13.93 -12.19 -10.60
N ASP A 3 -13.10 -12.75 -9.74
CA ASP A 3 -12.82 -12.12 -8.46
C ASP A 3 -11.97 -10.88 -8.68
N VAL A 4 -12.38 -9.78 -8.05
CA VAL A 4 -11.57 -8.57 -8.05
C VAL A 4 -10.42 -8.79 -7.07
N LYS A 5 -9.21 -8.85 -7.61
CA LYS A 5 -8.03 -8.98 -6.76
C LYS A 5 -7.51 -7.58 -6.45
N TYR A 6 -7.44 -7.28 -5.17
CA TYR A 6 -6.85 -6.02 -4.70
C TYR A 6 -5.35 -6.26 -4.52
N ASP A 7 -4.64 -6.23 -5.63
CA ASP A 7 -3.21 -6.55 -5.67
C ASP A 7 -2.30 -5.32 -5.59
N GLY A 8 -2.88 -4.13 -5.48
CA GLY A 8 -2.12 -2.90 -5.37
C GLY A 8 -1.58 -2.35 -6.68
N SER A 9 -2.02 -2.89 -7.82
CA SER A 9 -1.47 -2.49 -9.12
C SER A 9 -2.02 -1.17 -9.65
N SER A 10 -3.12 -0.66 -9.08
CA SER A 10 -3.75 0.57 -9.53
C SER A 10 -4.65 1.12 -8.43
N PHE A 11 -5.22 2.32 -8.64
CA PHE A 11 -6.21 2.87 -7.70
C PHE A 11 -7.42 1.94 -7.57
N ALA A 12 -7.89 1.38 -8.66
CA ALA A 12 -9.06 0.48 -8.64
C ALA A 12 -8.77 -0.83 -7.91
N LYS A 13 -7.50 -1.25 -7.88
CA LYS A 13 -7.07 -2.49 -7.25
C LYS A 13 -6.20 -2.23 -6.02
N ALA A 14 -6.33 -1.05 -5.43
CA ALA A 14 -5.54 -0.70 -4.25
C ALA A 14 -5.83 -1.65 -3.08
N ILE A 15 -4.78 -1.98 -2.35
CA ILE A 15 -4.89 -2.83 -1.18
C ILE A 15 -5.50 -2.01 -0.06
N VAL A 16 -6.65 -2.46 0.46
CA VAL A 16 -7.32 -1.77 1.57
C VAL A 16 -6.65 -2.18 2.87
N VAL A 17 -6.16 -1.18 3.59
CA VAL A 17 -5.53 -1.40 4.90
C VAL A 17 -6.51 -0.95 5.97
N ASN A 18 -6.99 -1.89 6.77
CA ASN A 18 -7.87 -1.60 7.90
C ASN A 18 -7.03 -1.53 9.17
N ALA A 19 -6.98 -0.34 9.77
CA ALA A 19 -6.18 -0.14 10.97
C ALA A 19 -6.83 0.94 11.83
N PRO A 20 -6.67 0.84 13.17
CA PRO A 20 -7.27 1.82 14.08
C PRO A 20 -6.53 3.15 14.13
N THR A 21 -5.25 3.17 13.73
CA THR A 21 -4.43 4.38 13.77
C THR A 21 -3.56 4.47 12.52
N ASP A 22 -3.05 5.66 12.25
CA ASP A 22 -2.13 5.92 11.17
C ASP A 22 -0.86 5.05 11.29
N HIS A 23 -0.30 4.96 12.49
CA HIS A 23 0.89 4.17 12.75
C HIS A 23 0.67 2.68 12.45
N ALA A 24 -0.46 2.13 12.92
CA ALA A 24 -0.80 0.72 12.67
C ALA A 24 -1.03 0.47 11.17
N GLY A 25 -1.58 1.46 10.46
CA GLY A 25 -1.79 1.36 9.02
C GLY A 25 -0.49 1.28 8.24
N VAL A 26 0.49 2.10 8.61
CA VAL A 26 1.82 2.07 7.97
C VAL A 26 2.51 0.72 8.24
N ASP A 27 2.42 0.22 9.47
CA ASP A 27 2.95 -1.09 9.80
C ASP A 27 2.29 -2.18 8.96
N GLY A 28 0.99 -2.09 8.72
CA GLY A 28 0.27 -3.02 7.87
C GLY A 28 0.75 -3.01 6.42
N GLN A 29 1.07 -1.84 5.88
CA GLN A 29 1.64 -1.73 4.54
C GLN A 29 3.00 -2.45 4.48
N HIS A 30 3.87 -2.20 5.45
CA HIS A 30 5.20 -2.81 5.49
C HIS A 30 5.12 -4.32 5.66
N ASP A 31 4.22 -4.80 6.51
CA ASP A 31 4.00 -6.23 6.71
C ASP A 31 3.52 -6.89 5.42
N TYR A 32 2.62 -6.25 4.69
CA TYR A 32 2.14 -6.77 3.42
C TYR A 32 3.29 -6.96 2.44
N ILE A 33 4.15 -5.94 2.30
CA ILE A 33 5.27 -5.99 1.37
C ILE A 33 6.23 -7.11 1.78
N ALA A 34 6.59 -7.19 3.05
CA ALA A 34 7.50 -8.22 3.54
C ALA A 34 6.95 -9.63 3.33
N LYS A 35 5.64 -9.80 3.52
CA LYS A 35 4.99 -11.10 3.38
C LYS A 35 4.93 -11.57 1.92
N HIS A 36 4.70 -10.65 0.99
CA HIS A 36 4.50 -10.99 -0.42
C HIS A 36 5.75 -10.88 -1.26
N PHE A 37 6.73 -10.08 -0.86
CA PHE A 37 7.92 -9.79 -1.64
C PHE A 37 9.23 -10.16 -0.94
N GLY A 38 9.18 -10.48 0.34
CA GLY A 38 10.38 -10.73 1.14
C GLY A 38 11.10 -9.45 1.51
N LYS A 39 12.42 -9.48 1.55
CA LYS A 39 13.21 -8.30 1.91
C LYS A 39 13.07 -7.22 0.86
N TRP A 40 12.90 -5.99 1.32
CA TRP A 40 12.64 -4.86 0.44
C TRP A 40 13.24 -3.58 1.00
N ARG A 41 13.40 -2.60 0.11
CA ARG A 41 13.88 -1.26 0.49
C ARG A 41 12.94 -0.23 -0.12
N SER A 42 12.48 0.71 0.70
CA SER A 42 11.64 1.80 0.22
C SER A 42 12.44 2.75 -0.68
N ILE A 43 11.87 3.08 -1.84
CA ILE A 43 12.40 4.15 -2.68
C ILE A 43 11.69 5.46 -2.35
N GLY A 44 10.41 5.39 -2.05
CA GLY A 44 9.62 6.57 -1.70
C GLY A 44 8.16 6.20 -1.57
N VAL A 45 7.42 7.08 -0.90
CA VAL A 45 5.97 6.96 -0.76
C VAL A 45 5.35 8.32 -1.08
N LYS A 46 4.22 8.28 -1.77
CA LYS A 46 3.47 9.49 -2.09
C LYS A 46 2.02 9.28 -1.67
N SER A 47 1.51 10.21 -0.87
CA SER A 47 0.10 10.19 -0.47
C SER A 47 -0.70 11.08 -1.41
N VAL A 48 -1.77 10.54 -1.98
CA VAL A 48 -2.59 11.25 -2.95
C VAL A 48 -4.06 11.02 -2.67
N GLU A 49 -4.90 11.96 -3.11
CA GLU A 49 -6.34 11.81 -3.11
C GLU A 49 -6.80 11.47 -4.53
N HIS A 50 -7.67 10.47 -4.65
CA HIS A 50 -8.24 10.05 -5.93
C HIS A 50 -9.69 9.59 -5.69
N ASP A 51 -10.65 10.16 -6.42
CA ASP A 51 -12.08 9.83 -6.30
C ASP A 51 -12.55 9.90 -4.85
N LYS A 52 -12.17 10.94 -4.12
CA LYS A 52 -12.57 11.20 -2.74
C LYS A 52 -12.04 10.16 -1.73
N ARG A 53 -11.08 9.35 -2.14
CA ARG A 53 -10.39 8.41 -1.27
C ARG A 53 -8.91 8.74 -1.20
N LEU A 54 -8.28 8.33 -0.13
CA LEU A 54 -6.86 8.62 0.12
C LEU A 54 -6.03 7.36 -0.11
N PHE A 55 -4.90 7.54 -0.77
CA PHE A 55 -4.03 6.43 -1.14
C PHE A 55 -2.58 6.77 -0.83
N ASP A 56 -1.82 5.75 -0.41
CA ASP A 56 -0.36 5.78 -0.43
C ASP A 56 0.13 4.97 -1.62
N ILE A 57 0.96 5.60 -2.44
CA ILE A 57 1.62 4.92 -3.55
C ILE A 57 3.05 4.64 -3.10
N MET A 58 3.33 3.38 -2.81
CA MET A 58 4.62 2.95 -2.28
C MET A 58 5.49 2.43 -3.41
N ARG A 59 6.70 2.99 -3.55
CA ARG A 59 7.71 2.48 -4.48
C ARG A 59 8.84 1.84 -3.69
N PHE A 60 9.24 0.65 -4.10
CA PHE A 60 10.28 -0.08 -3.39
C PHE A 60 11.04 -1.01 -4.33
N THR A 61 12.19 -1.48 -3.88
CA THR A 61 12.98 -2.49 -4.58
C THR A 61 13.07 -3.75 -3.73
N THR A 62 13.19 -4.88 -4.40
CA THR A 62 13.39 -6.17 -3.74
C THR A 62 14.83 -6.64 -3.97
N MET A 63 15.20 -7.75 -3.29
CA MET A 63 16.58 -8.26 -3.31
C MET A 63 17.10 -8.58 -4.70
N ASP A 64 16.21 -8.92 -5.64
CA ASP A 64 16.55 -9.20 -7.02
C ASP A 64 16.80 -7.94 -7.85
N GLY A 65 16.73 -6.76 -7.23
CA GLY A 65 16.93 -5.48 -7.92
C GLY A 65 15.73 -4.97 -8.69
N LYS A 66 14.59 -5.64 -8.62
CA LYS A 66 13.40 -5.21 -9.33
C LYS A 66 12.69 -4.10 -8.56
N LYS A 67 12.14 -3.15 -9.33
CA LYS A 67 11.36 -2.04 -8.77
C LYS A 67 9.88 -2.39 -8.83
N HIS A 68 9.18 -2.02 -7.76
CA HIS A 68 7.75 -2.29 -7.62
C HIS A 68 7.02 -1.03 -7.19
N ILE A 69 5.75 -0.95 -7.55
CA ILE A 69 4.86 0.11 -7.11
C ILE A 69 3.58 -0.56 -6.61
N LEU A 70 3.17 -0.22 -5.38
CA LEU A 70 1.92 -0.70 -4.82
C LEU A 70 1.06 0.48 -4.38
N TYR A 71 -0.24 0.37 -4.63
CA TYR A 71 -1.24 1.32 -4.21
C TYR A 71 -1.95 0.78 -2.98
N PHE A 72 -1.96 1.56 -1.89
CA PHE A 72 -2.67 1.22 -0.66
C PHE A 72 -3.77 2.23 -0.42
N ASP A 73 -4.98 1.76 -0.17
CA ASP A 73 -6.10 2.62 0.20
C ASP A 73 -6.02 2.86 1.70
N ILE A 74 -5.75 4.09 2.09
CA ILE A 74 -5.51 4.47 3.48
C ILE A 74 -6.65 5.30 4.06
N THR A 75 -7.78 5.38 3.36
CA THR A 75 -8.89 6.25 3.73
C THR A 75 -9.34 6.02 5.16
N ASP A 76 -9.38 4.75 5.61
CA ASP A 76 -9.95 4.40 6.91
C ASP A 76 -9.06 4.81 8.09
N TYR A 77 -7.77 4.97 7.89
CA TYR A 77 -6.88 5.28 9.02
C TYR A 77 -6.10 6.58 8.88
N TYR A 78 -6.16 7.24 7.72
CA TYR A 78 -5.39 8.46 7.47
C TYR A 78 -5.75 9.54 8.49
N GLY A 79 -4.73 10.09 9.15
CA GLY A 79 -4.91 11.14 10.14
C GLY A 79 -5.43 10.68 11.50
N LYS A 80 -5.63 9.39 11.70
CA LYS A 80 -6.06 8.87 13.01
C LYS A 80 -4.84 8.61 13.88
N LEU A 81 -4.90 9.16 15.07
CA LEU A 81 -3.79 9.03 16.03
C LEU A 81 -4.04 7.94 17.05
#